data_991a913b475ad811152643c4ffa82205
#
_entry.id   991a913b475ad811152643c4ffa82205
#
_cell.length_a   1.000
_cell.length_b   1.000
_cell.length_c   1.000
_cell.angle_alpha   90.00
_cell.angle_beta   90.00
_cell.angle_gamma   90.00
#
_symmetry.space_group_name_H-M   'P 1'
#
loop_
_entity.id
_entity.type
_entity.pdbx_description
1 polymer ?
#
loop_
_entity_poly.entity_id
_entity_poly.type
_entity_poly.pdbx_seq_one_letter_code
_entity_poly.pdbx_strand_id
1 'polypeptide(L)'
;MDPGPDPTSSHVAIVGAGFAGLAAAERLATAGRKVSVLEARERVGGRVWSQELPGGGLVERGGEFITGGYDLTEATAGRLGIAIDGMGIGYPDRELRPGPGPEPAALLAGAEAAARASQRAGVDTAASRVLDEAVGDGAVREVLATRLQSALAHPFEALDARFLVHLPYLVASAETRRLRGGNQGLAEALAARLDDPVRTGATVREIRHRGRGIRLLGAGLDVEADACIVAIPVAVLPDLRFDPPLPAATEAAIAAIPTSRAAKLAVPLRAPADPRAVMSAAHRFWAWTTPCDGVGGSVVNAWAGAAPVLGELGVIDGPGGWLERLGALWPELDTEPNGALLTDWQRDPWARGAYSVLPDVGDPTAVAAAAAPAPNLLFAGEHTAVPEWTGTMEGALRSGIRAADELLAT
;
A
#
# COMPACT_ATOMS: atom_id res chain seq x y z
N MET A 1 -12.05 35.98 -33.34
CA MET A 1 -12.08 35.15 -32.11
C MET A 1 -11.24 33.93 -32.42
N ASP A 2 -10.11 33.87 -31.83
CA ASP A 2 -9.26 32.66 -31.92
C ASP A 2 -10.04 31.50 -31.29
N PRO A 3 -10.30 30.39 -32.00
CA PRO A 3 -10.90 29.24 -31.36
C PRO A 3 -9.88 28.81 -30.28
N GLY A 4 -10.29 28.91 -29.02
CA GLY A 4 -9.44 28.45 -27.92
C GLY A 4 -8.91 27.05 -28.22
N PRO A 5 -7.80 26.61 -27.61
CA PRO A 5 -7.21 25.29 -27.85
C PRO A 5 -8.29 24.24 -27.69
N ASP A 6 -8.34 23.34 -28.66
CA ASP A 6 -9.24 22.18 -28.65
C ASP A 6 -9.05 21.46 -27.30
N PRO A 7 -10.08 21.34 -26.46
CA PRO A 7 -9.96 20.69 -25.16
C PRO A 7 -9.43 19.27 -25.26
N THR A 8 -9.53 18.60 -26.41
CA THR A 8 -8.95 17.28 -26.66
C THR A 8 -7.43 17.31 -26.87
N SER A 9 -6.82 18.48 -27.15
CA SER A 9 -5.38 18.62 -27.38
C SER A 9 -4.55 18.83 -26.11
N SER A 10 -5.17 18.93 -24.92
CA SER A 10 -4.42 19.22 -23.70
C SER A 10 -3.55 18.04 -23.26
N HIS A 11 -2.28 18.34 -23.00
CA HIS A 11 -1.28 17.39 -22.56
C HIS A 11 -1.23 17.34 -21.04
N VAL A 12 -1.36 16.14 -20.46
CA VAL A 12 -1.27 15.92 -19.01
C VAL A 12 -0.04 15.08 -18.71
N ALA A 13 0.85 15.58 -17.86
CA ALA A 13 1.97 14.84 -17.32
C ALA A 13 1.61 14.16 -16.00
N ILE A 14 2.04 12.93 -15.83
CA ILE A 14 1.82 12.15 -14.60
C ILE A 14 3.16 11.75 -14.03
N VAL A 15 3.40 12.04 -12.75
CA VAL A 15 4.62 11.70 -12.03
C VAL A 15 4.37 10.51 -11.13
N GLY A 16 4.95 9.36 -11.50
CA GLY A 16 4.78 8.07 -10.85
C GLY A 16 3.86 7.11 -11.60
N ALA A 17 4.38 5.92 -11.92
CA ALA A 17 3.66 4.82 -12.58
C ALA A 17 3.23 3.73 -11.59
N GLY A 18 2.80 4.09 -10.38
CA GLY A 18 2.05 3.24 -9.47
C GLY A 18 0.58 3.11 -9.90
N PHE A 19 -0.22 2.36 -9.16
CA PHE A 19 -1.64 2.16 -9.46
C PHE A 19 -2.40 3.49 -9.61
N ALA A 20 -2.13 4.49 -8.76
CA ALA A 20 -2.78 5.80 -8.85
C ALA A 20 -2.44 6.53 -10.15
N GLY A 21 -1.16 6.63 -10.49
CA GLY A 21 -0.73 7.32 -11.71
C GLY A 21 -1.22 6.63 -12.97
N LEU A 22 -1.17 5.29 -13.02
CA LEU A 22 -1.64 4.53 -14.17
C LEU A 22 -3.16 4.56 -14.34
N ALA A 23 -3.92 4.53 -13.24
CA ALA A 23 -5.37 4.70 -13.29
C ALA A 23 -5.76 6.10 -13.80
N ALA A 24 -5.06 7.13 -13.35
CA ALA A 24 -5.25 8.50 -13.87
C ALA A 24 -4.90 8.60 -15.36
N ALA A 25 -3.77 7.99 -15.76
CA ALA A 25 -3.30 7.98 -17.13
C ALA A 25 -4.32 7.34 -18.08
N GLU A 26 -4.79 6.14 -17.74
CA GLU A 26 -5.77 5.43 -18.54
C GLU A 26 -7.10 6.19 -18.64
N ARG A 27 -7.57 6.77 -17.51
CA ARG A 27 -8.80 7.55 -17.45
C ARG A 27 -8.73 8.78 -18.37
N LEU A 28 -7.61 9.52 -18.35
CA LEU A 28 -7.37 10.69 -19.20
C LEU A 28 -7.21 10.30 -20.67
N ALA A 29 -6.42 9.27 -20.97
CA ALA A 29 -6.24 8.77 -22.33
C ALA A 29 -7.56 8.30 -22.94
N THR A 30 -8.41 7.60 -22.18
CA THR A 30 -9.75 7.18 -22.61
C THR A 30 -10.66 8.38 -22.90
N ALA A 31 -10.45 9.52 -22.25
CA ALA A 31 -11.14 10.77 -22.51
C ALA A 31 -10.50 11.62 -23.64
N GLY A 32 -9.53 11.04 -24.38
CA GLY A 32 -8.88 11.68 -25.52
C GLY A 32 -7.79 12.68 -25.18
N ARG A 33 -7.31 12.72 -23.92
CA ARG A 33 -6.19 13.58 -23.52
C ARG A 33 -4.86 12.96 -23.91
N LYS A 34 -3.91 13.78 -24.34
CA LYS A 34 -2.52 13.32 -24.47
C LYS A 34 -1.91 13.16 -23.08
N VAL A 35 -1.29 12.00 -22.81
CA VAL A 35 -0.73 11.69 -21.48
C VAL A 35 0.73 11.28 -21.60
N SER A 36 1.58 11.81 -20.70
CA SER A 36 2.95 11.35 -20.52
C SER A 36 3.15 10.88 -19.07
N VAL A 37 3.54 9.63 -18.87
CA VAL A 37 3.80 9.07 -17.53
C VAL A 37 5.31 8.95 -17.31
N LEU A 38 5.79 9.52 -16.20
CA LEU A 38 7.20 9.57 -15.80
C LEU A 38 7.40 8.76 -14.53
N GLU A 39 8.22 7.72 -14.58
CA GLU A 39 8.51 6.82 -13.45
C GLU A 39 10.02 6.81 -13.15
N ALA A 40 10.35 6.96 -11.88
CA ALA A 40 11.73 7.00 -11.43
C ALA A 40 12.43 5.63 -11.45
N ARG A 41 11.68 4.53 -11.27
CA ARG A 41 12.19 3.15 -11.37
C ARG A 41 12.24 2.68 -12.82
N GLU A 42 12.92 1.55 -13.03
CA GLU A 42 12.92 0.84 -14.33
C GLU A 42 11.70 -0.06 -14.51
N ARG A 43 10.70 0.04 -13.67
CA ARG A 43 9.47 -0.75 -13.69
C ARG A 43 8.26 0.07 -13.26
N VAL A 44 7.08 -0.34 -13.73
CA VAL A 44 5.79 0.17 -13.25
C VAL A 44 5.31 -0.57 -11.99
N GLY A 45 4.21 -0.12 -11.38
CA GLY A 45 3.56 -0.74 -10.23
C GLY A 45 3.90 -0.08 -8.88
N GLY A 46 5.01 0.66 -8.78
CA GLY A 46 5.37 1.36 -7.55
C GLY A 46 5.57 0.40 -6.37
N ARG A 47 4.72 0.51 -5.33
CA ARG A 47 4.72 -0.37 -4.14
C ARG A 47 3.97 -1.70 -4.34
N VAL A 48 3.46 -1.96 -5.52
CA VAL A 48 3.01 -3.28 -5.98
C VAL A 48 4.12 -3.84 -6.86
N TRP A 49 4.68 -4.96 -6.44
CA TRP A 49 5.83 -5.55 -7.11
C TRP A 49 5.81 -7.06 -6.95
N SER A 50 5.60 -7.75 -8.05
CA SER A 50 5.63 -9.21 -8.15
C SER A 50 6.98 -9.66 -8.71
N GLN A 51 7.55 -10.73 -8.18
CA GLN A 51 8.83 -11.27 -8.63
C GLN A 51 8.83 -12.79 -8.58
N GLU A 52 9.32 -13.41 -9.65
CA GLU A 52 9.63 -14.84 -9.63
C GLU A 52 10.95 -15.08 -8.86
N LEU A 53 10.96 -16.12 -8.04
CA LEU A 53 12.17 -16.57 -7.36
C LEU A 53 12.98 -17.53 -8.24
N PRO A 54 14.32 -17.55 -8.11
CA PRO A 54 15.12 -18.61 -8.70
C PRO A 54 14.62 -19.98 -8.24
N GLY A 55 14.30 -20.87 -9.16
CA GLY A 55 13.73 -22.18 -8.82
C GLY A 55 12.21 -22.25 -8.86
N GLY A 56 11.53 -21.16 -9.18
CA GLY A 56 10.08 -21.05 -9.31
C GLY A 56 9.41 -20.48 -8.06
N GLY A 57 8.15 -20.11 -8.22
CA GLY A 57 7.36 -19.43 -7.19
C GLY A 57 7.34 -17.92 -7.37
N LEU A 58 6.13 -17.39 -7.50
CA LEU A 58 5.86 -15.97 -7.62
C LEU A 58 5.62 -15.39 -6.21
N VAL A 59 6.29 -14.29 -5.90
CA VAL A 59 6.15 -13.59 -4.63
C VAL A 59 5.72 -12.14 -4.84
N GLU A 60 4.85 -11.66 -3.98
CA GLU A 60 4.50 -10.25 -3.88
C GLU A 60 5.45 -9.56 -2.89
N ARG A 61 6.33 -8.73 -3.42
CA ARG A 61 7.25 -7.94 -2.60
C ARG A 61 6.58 -6.76 -1.90
N GLY A 62 5.40 -6.36 -2.39
CA GLY A 62 4.61 -5.23 -1.88
C GLY A 62 3.16 -5.59 -1.60
N GLY A 63 2.24 -4.76 -2.13
CA GLY A 63 0.79 -4.96 -2.00
C GLY A 63 0.36 -6.31 -2.55
N GLU A 64 -0.31 -7.11 -1.71
CA GLU A 64 -0.63 -8.50 -2.05
C GLU A 64 -2.12 -8.82 -1.92
N PHE A 65 -2.74 -8.46 -0.80
CA PHE A 65 -4.06 -8.96 -0.47
C PHE A 65 -5.18 -8.14 -1.09
N ILE A 66 -6.04 -8.80 -1.86
CA ILE A 66 -7.33 -8.29 -2.32
C ILE A 66 -8.39 -8.91 -1.42
N THR A 67 -9.10 -8.08 -0.67
CA THR A 67 -10.13 -8.47 0.28
C THR A 67 -11.49 -7.90 -0.11
N GLY A 68 -12.52 -8.09 0.69
CA GLY A 68 -13.85 -7.55 0.40
C GLY A 68 -13.85 -6.03 0.19
N GLY A 69 -14.64 -5.55 -0.78
CA GLY A 69 -14.76 -4.14 -1.11
C GLY A 69 -13.76 -3.58 -2.12
N TYR A 70 -12.84 -4.39 -2.63
CA TYR A 70 -11.89 -4.00 -3.69
C TYR A 70 -12.56 -3.97 -5.07
N ASP A 71 -13.75 -3.37 -5.15
CA ASP A 71 -14.62 -3.44 -6.33
C ASP A 71 -14.00 -2.83 -7.57
N LEU A 72 -13.26 -1.73 -7.43
CA LEU A 72 -12.59 -1.08 -8.56
C LEU A 72 -11.39 -1.90 -9.04
N THR A 73 -10.63 -2.50 -8.12
CA THR A 73 -9.54 -3.41 -8.47
C THR A 73 -10.07 -4.62 -9.23
N GLU A 74 -11.16 -5.23 -8.75
CA GLU A 74 -11.81 -6.36 -9.39
C GLU A 74 -12.38 -6.00 -10.77
N ALA A 75 -13.09 -4.88 -10.87
CA ALA A 75 -13.64 -4.40 -12.13
C ALA A 75 -12.53 -4.08 -13.15
N THR A 76 -11.42 -3.48 -12.69
CA THR A 76 -10.29 -3.15 -13.56
C THR A 76 -9.58 -4.42 -14.03
N ALA A 77 -9.32 -5.37 -13.14
CA ALA A 77 -8.73 -6.67 -13.51
C ALA A 77 -9.61 -7.42 -14.52
N GLY A 78 -10.92 -7.50 -14.26
CA GLY A 78 -11.88 -8.17 -15.16
C GLY A 78 -11.93 -7.53 -16.55
N ARG A 79 -11.93 -6.20 -16.62
CA ARG A 79 -11.90 -5.44 -17.88
C ARG A 79 -10.60 -5.67 -18.67
N LEU A 80 -9.50 -5.92 -17.97
CA LEU A 80 -8.18 -6.21 -18.57
C LEU A 80 -7.94 -7.71 -18.81
N GLY A 81 -8.91 -8.56 -18.49
CA GLY A 81 -8.80 -10.02 -18.69
C GLY A 81 -7.89 -10.71 -17.68
N ILE A 82 -7.61 -10.08 -16.54
CA ILE A 82 -6.76 -10.63 -15.47
C ILE A 82 -7.67 -11.35 -14.47
N ALA A 83 -7.44 -12.64 -14.26
CA ALA A 83 -8.18 -13.43 -13.30
C ALA A 83 -7.72 -13.10 -11.86
N ILE A 84 -8.63 -13.29 -10.91
CA ILE A 84 -8.37 -13.16 -9.48
C ILE A 84 -8.56 -14.53 -8.85
N ASP A 85 -7.55 -15.01 -8.15
CA ASP A 85 -7.54 -16.31 -7.51
C ASP A 85 -7.59 -16.18 -5.98
N GLY A 86 -8.29 -17.13 -5.33
CA GLY A 86 -8.26 -17.29 -3.89
C GLY A 86 -6.87 -17.77 -3.42
N MET A 87 -6.41 -17.25 -2.30
CA MET A 87 -5.11 -17.62 -1.73
C MET A 87 -5.19 -18.88 -0.85
N GLY A 88 -6.38 -19.46 -0.65
CA GLY A 88 -6.61 -20.60 0.23
C GLY A 88 -6.42 -20.30 1.72
N ILE A 89 -6.24 -19.04 2.07
CA ILE A 89 -6.20 -18.53 3.44
C ILE A 89 -7.12 -17.32 3.57
N GLY A 90 -7.74 -17.14 4.73
CA GLY A 90 -8.36 -15.88 5.10
C GLY A 90 -7.34 -14.97 5.78
N TYR A 91 -7.36 -13.68 5.48
CA TYR A 91 -6.46 -12.71 6.13
C TYR A 91 -6.52 -12.79 7.67
N PRO A 92 -7.68 -13.01 8.31
CA PRO A 92 -7.76 -13.18 9.75
C PRO A 92 -7.38 -14.57 10.27
N ASP A 93 -7.35 -15.60 9.40
CA ASP A 93 -7.18 -17.01 9.79
C ASP A 93 -5.70 -17.34 10.03
N ARG A 94 -5.16 -16.80 11.15
CA ARG A 94 -3.77 -16.99 11.55
C ARG A 94 -3.72 -17.80 12.81
N GLU A 95 -3.11 -18.97 12.74
CA GLU A 95 -2.81 -19.78 13.91
C GLU A 95 -1.79 -19.06 14.81
N LEU A 96 -2.16 -18.81 16.05
CA LEU A 96 -1.24 -18.21 17.01
C LEU A 96 -0.22 -19.24 17.50
N ARG A 97 1.05 -18.85 17.54
CA ARG A 97 2.14 -19.69 18.06
C ARG A 97 3.09 -18.88 18.97
N PRO A 98 3.63 -19.53 20.03
CA PRO A 98 3.34 -20.89 20.50
C PRO A 98 1.98 -20.96 21.22
N GLY A 99 1.36 -22.13 21.16
CA GLY A 99 0.14 -22.46 21.90
C GLY A 99 -1.15 -22.01 21.26
N PRO A 100 -2.29 -22.44 21.79
CA PRO A 100 -3.59 -22.05 21.26
C PRO A 100 -3.86 -20.58 21.52
N GLY A 101 -4.33 -19.89 20.50
CA GLY A 101 -4.83 -18.53 20.63
C GLY A 101 -6.18 -18.46 21.36
N PRO A 102 -6.67 -17.24 21.63
CA PRO A 102 -8.04 -17.06 22.09
C PRO A 102 -9.05 -17.61 21.08
N GLU A 103 -10.18 -18.06 21.59
CA GLU A 103 -11.28 -18.52 20.76
C GLU A 103 -11.74 -17.40 19.78
N PRO A 104 -12.05 -17.72 18.52
CA PRO A 104 -12.47 -16.72 17.53
C PRO A 104 -13.64 -15.84 17.99
N ALA A 105 -14.61 -16.42 18.71
CA ALA A 105 -15.73 -15.67 19.27
C ALA A 105 -15.31 -14.63 20.32
N ALA A 106 -14.31 -14.97 21.15
CA ALA A 106 -13.76 -14.03 22.13
C ALA A 106 -12.97 -12.90 21.47
N LEU A 107 -12.21 -13.20 20.42
CA LEU A 107 -11.51 -12.18 19.62
C LEU A 107 -12.50 -11.22 18.96
N LEU A 108 -13.56 -11.73 18.33
CA LEU A 108 -14.57 -10.90 17.68
C LEU A 108 -15.30 -10.02 18.71
N ALA A 109 -15.73 -10.59 19.83
CA ALA A 109 -16.40 -9.84 20.89
C ALA A 109 -15.50 -8.73 21.46
N GLY A 110 -14.22 -9.00 21.67
CA GLY A 110 -13.22 -8.02 22.11
C GLY A 110 -12.99 -6.92 21.07
N ALA A 111 -12.88 -7.28 19.80
CA ALA A 111 -12.73 -6.35 18.69
C ALA A 111 -13.93 -5.39 18.57
N GLU A 112 -15.15 -5.92 18.67
CA GLU A 112 -16.37 -5.11 18.65
C GLU A 112 -16.48 -4.20 19.88
N ALA A 113 -16.09 -4.69 21.07
CA ALA A 113 -16.08 -3.88 22.29
C ALA A 113 -15.11 -2.70 22.14
N ALA A 114 -13.90 -2.95 21.65
CA ALA A 114 -12.88 -1.92 21.39
C ALA A 114 -13.34 -0.92 20.33
N ALA A 115 -13.95 -1.37 19.23
CA ALA A 115 -14.48 -0.49 18.19
C ALA A 115 -15.63 0.40 18.73
N ARG A 116 -16.53 -0.14 19.54
CA ARG A 116 -17.57 0.67 20.21
C ARG A 116 -16.98 1.68 21.22
N ALA A 117 -15.93 1.29 21.93
CA ALA A 117 -15.26 2.17 22.87
C ALA A 117 -14.52 3.33 22.15
N SER A 118 -13.89 3.04 21.02
CA SER A 118 -13.18 4.05 20.21
C SER A 118 -14.10 5.16 19.71
N GLN A 119 -15.35 4.86 19.36
CA GLN A 119 -16.34 5.86 18.92
C GLN A 119 -16.70 6.88 20.01
N ARG A 120 -16.44 6.56 21.29
CA ARG A 120 -16.67 7.43 22.44
C ARG A 120 -15.41 8.11 22.94
N ALA A 121 -14.25 7.68 22.42
CA ALA A 121 -12.98 8.26 22.79
C ALA A 121 -12.82 9.65 22.16
N GLY A 122 -12.19 10.57 22.90
CA GLY A 122 -11.80 11.86 22.34
C GLY A 122 -10.63 11.72 21.34
N VAL A 123 -10.43 12.75 20.53
CA VAL A 123 -9.20 12.89 19.72
C VAL A 123 -7.96 12.83 20.63
N ASP A 124 -6.84 12.37 20.07
CA ASP A 124 -5.57 12.18 20.79
C ASP A 124 -5.64 11.19 21.96
N THR A 125 -6.61 10.27 21.93
CA THR A 125 -6.68 9.20 22.91
C THR A 125 -5.88 8.00 22.43
N ALA A 126 -4.97 7.47 23.28
CA ALA A 126 -4.16 6.31 22.93
C ALA A 126 -5.01 5.05 22.73
N ALA A 127 -4.78 4.33 21.61
CA ALA A 127 -5.45 3.07 21.31
C ALA A 127 -5.23 2.02 22.42
N SER A 128 -4.03 1.97 23.00
CA SER A 128 -3.69 1.05 24.09
C SER A 128 -4.62 1.21 25.28
N ARG A 129 -4.84 2.46 25.74
CA ARG A 129 -5.72 2.75 26.87
C ARG A 129 -7.17 2.30 26.61
N VAL A 130 -7.70 2.63 25.45
CA VAL A 130 -9.10 2.27 25.11
C VAL A 130 -9.25 0.76 24.95
N LEU A 131 -8.25 0.08 24.39
CA LEU A 131 -8.27 -1.37 24.27
C LEU A 131 -8.21 -2.05 25.65
N ASP A 132 -7.33 -1.57 26.55
CA ASP A 132 -7.20 -2.08 27.93
C ASP A 132 -8.51 -1.92 28.71
N GLU A 133 -9.16 -0.77 28.60
CA GLU A 133 -10.48 -0.52 29.23
C GLU A 133 -11.61 -1.39 28.62
N ALA A 134 -11.54 -1.72 27.34
CA ALA A 134 -12.59 -2.46 26.65
C ALA A 134 -12.52 -3.97 26.86
N VAL A 135 -11.32 -4.56 26.93
CA VAL A 135 -11.13 -6.02 26.94
C VAL A 135 -10.29 -6.52 28.12
N GLY A 136 -9.68 -5.62 28.88
CA GLY A 136 -8.75 -5.98 29.97
C GLY A 136 -7.43 -6.55 29.46
N ASP A 137 -6.59 -6.97 30.40
CA ASP A 137 -5.33 -7.65 30.11
C ASP A 137 -5.56 -9.10 29.71
N GLY A 138 -4.69 -9.63 28.84
CA GLY A 138 -4.70 -11.05 28.48
C GLY A 138 -4.52 -11.32 26.98
N ALA A 139 -4.70 -12.58 26.60
CA ALA A 139 -4.41 -13.06 25.26
C ALA A 139 -5.27 -12.37 24.16
N VAL A 140 -6.52 -12.04 24.45
CA VAL A 140 -7.40 -11.31 23.50
C VAL A 140 -6.80 -9.95 23.18
N ARG A 141 -6.46 -9.18 24.21
CA ARG A 141 -5.83 -7.87 24.09
C ARG A 141 -4.55 -7.93 23.26
N GLU A 142 -3.66 -8.88 23.58
CA GLU A 142 -2.37 -9.02 22.91
C GLU A 142 -2.53 -9.36 21.42
N VAL A 143 -3.44 -10.26 21.09
CA VAL A 143 -3.73 -10.62 19.69
C VAL A 143 -4.33 -9.45 18.93
N LEU A 144 -5.29 -8.72 19.51
CA LEU A 144 -5.91 -7.55 18.87
C LEU A 144 -4.87 -6.43 18.62
N ALA A 145 -4.03 -6.13 19.60
CA ALA A 145 -2.96 -5.15 19.46
C ALA A 145 -1.96 -5.56 18.37
N THR A 146 -1.54 -6.83 18.35
CA THR A 146 -0.62 -7.36 17.34
C THR A 146 -1.23 -7.30 15.94
N ARG A 147 -2.51 -7.63 15.79
CA ARG A 147 -3.20 -7.58 14.49
C ARG A 147 -3.32 -6.15 13.97
N LEU A 148 -3.68 -5.19 14.83
CA LEU A 148 -3.79 -3.78 14.44
C LEU A 148 -2.42 -3.21 14.07
N GLN A 149 -1.39 -3.45 14.89
CA GLN A 149 -0.01 -3.07 14.59
C GLN A 149 0.47 -3.65 13.27
N SER A 150 0.22 -4.95 13.05
CA SER A 150 0.62 -5.63 11.81
C SER A 150 -0.10 -5.06 10.58
N ALA A 151 -1.40 -4.75 10.70
CA ALA A 151 -2.18 -4.21 9.60
C ALA A 151 -1.78 -2.79 9.23
N LEU A 152 -1.49 -1.95 10.23
CA LEU A 152 -1.09 -0.55 10.03
C LEU A 152 0.44 -0.38 9.85
N ALA A 153 1.21 -1.42 10.16
CA ALA A 153 2.67 -1.41 10.15
C ALA A 153 3.26 -0.21 10.94
N HIS A 154 2.60 0.13 12.03
CA HIS A 154 2.92 1.26 12.90
C HIS A 154 2.87 0.79 14.37
N PRO A 155 3.75 1.28 15.27
CA PRO A 155 3.75 0.87 16.68
C PRO A 155 2.37 1.06 17.31
N PHE A 156 1.82 0.00 17.91
CA PHE A 156 0.49 0.04 18.52
C PHE A 156 0.38 1.13 19.61
N GLU A 157 1.43 1.31 20.37
CA GLU A 157 1.52 2.27 21.47
C GLU A 157 1.46 3.74 20.98
N ALA A 158 1.71 3.98 19.69
CA ALA A 158 1.63 5.30 19.07
C ALA A 158 0.34 5.52 18.27
N LEU A 159 -0.57 4.53 18.25
CA LEU A 159 -1.84 4.65 17.53
C LEU A 159 -2.88 5.43 18.35
N ASP A 160 -3.67 6.23 17.64
CA ASP A 160 -4.88 6.85 18.15
C ASP A 160 -6.01 5.82 18.27
N ALA A 161 -6.91 6.00 19.25
CA ALA A 161 -8.03 5.09 19.49
C ALA A 161 -8.96 4.93 18.28
N ARG A 162 -9.06 5.93 17.40
CA ARG A 162 -9.88 5.87 16.18
C ARG A 162 -9.54 4.69 15.28
N PHE A 163 -8.29 4.20 15.30
CA PHE A 163 -7.91 3.00 14.56
C PHE A 163 -8.54 1.70 15.07
N LEU A 164 -9.03 1.67 16.29
CA LEU A 164 -9.67 0.46 16.84
C LEU A 164 -10.97 0.08 16.10
N VAL A 165 -11.55 1.01 15.35
CA VAL A 165 -12.73 0.74 14.49
C VAL A 165 -12.45 -0.35 13.46
N HIS A 166 -11.20 -0.57 13.06
CA HIS A 166 -10.81 -1.58 12.10
C HIS A 166 -10.69 -2.99 12.68
N LEU A 167 -10.65 -3.14 14.01
CA LEU A 167 -10.44 -4.44 14.66
C LEU A 167 -11.46 -5.51 14.26
N PRO A 168 -12.79 -5.24 14.19
CA PRO A 168 -13.74 -6.27 13.77
C PRO A 168 -13.43 -6.84 12.38
N TYR A 169 -13.03 -5.99 11.43
CA TYR A 169 -12.61 -6.41 10.10
C TYR A 169 -11.33 -7.27 10.13
N LEU A 170 -10.38 -6.94 11.00
CA LEU A 170 -9.11 -7.66 11.11
C LEU A 170 -9.24 -9.05 11.78
N VAL A 171 -10.37 -9.37 12.39
CA VAL A 171 -10.63 -10.66 13.05
C VAL A 171 -11.78 -11.44 12.42
N ALA A 172 -12.64 -10.78 11.65
CA ALA A 172 -13.70 -11.47 10.91
C ALA A 172 -13.12 -12.28 9.76
N SER A 173 -13.60 -13.51 9.60
CA SER A 173 -13.16 -14.36 8.50
C SER A 173 -13.50 -13.70 7.15
N ALA A 174 -12.53 -13.57 6.29
CA ALA A 174 -12.70 -13.03 4.95
C ALA A 174 -11.74 -13.73 4.00
N GLU A 175 -12.23 -14.10 2.83
CA GLU A 175 -11.39 -14.66 1.78
C GLU A 175 -10.32 -13.66 1.36
N THR A 176 -9.11 -14.14 1.22
CA THR A 176 -7.98 -13.37 0.70
C THR A 176 -7.66 -13.84 -0.71
N ARG A 177 -7.56 -12.89 -1.63
CA ARG A 177 -7.36 -13.13 -3.06
C ARG A 177 -6.18 -12.32 -3.58
N ARG A 178 -5.69 -12.67 -4.77
CA ARG A 178 -4.69 -11.91 -5.51
C ARG A 178 -4.90 -12.07 -7.01
N LEU A 179 -4.26 -11.22 -7.81
CA LEU A 179 -4.29 -11.35 -9.26
C LEU A 179 -3.43 -12.54 -9.70
N ARG A 180 -3.96 -13.31 -10.63
CA ARG A 180 -3.20 -14.41 -11.27
C ARG A 180 -2.02 -13.84 -12.03
N GLY A 181 -0.84 -14.44 -11.87
CA GLY A 181 0.40 -13.94 -12.46
C GLY A 181 1.03 -12.77 -11.70
N GLY A 182 0.47 -12.42 -10.54
CA GLY A 182 0.97 -11.35 -9.66
C GLY A 182 0.27 -10.01 -9.82
N ASN A 183 0.19 -9.29 -8.73
CA ASN A 183 -0.56 -8.02 -8.67
C ASN A 183 0.06 -6.91 -9.53
N GLN A 184 1.38 -6.97 -9.77
CA GLN A 184 2.06 -6.00 -10.65
C GLN A 184 1.52 -6.08 -12.09
N GLY A 185 1.01 -7.23 -12.53
CA GLY A 185 0.41 -7.42 -13.85
C GLY A 185 -0.72 -6.44 -14.17
N LEU A 186 -1.43 -5.95 -13.14
CA LEU A 186 -2.44 -4.90 -13.33
C LEU A 186 -1.82 -3.56 -13.76
N ALA A 187 -0.69 -3.18 -13.16
CA ALA A 187 0.05 -1.98 -13.54
C ALA A 187 0.61 -2.11 -14.96
N GLU A 188 1.16 -3.26 -15.29
CA GLU A 188 1.70 -3.54 -16.62
C GLU A 188 0.61 -3.49 -17.69
N ALA A 189 -0.54 -4.08 -17.41
CA ALA A 189 -1.69 -4.07 -18.31
C ALA A 189 -2.28 -2.65 -18.50
N LEU A 190 -2.34 -1.83 -17.44
CA LEU A 190 -2.74 -0.42 -17.54
C LEU A 190 -1.74 0.38 -18.38
N ALA A 191 -0.43 0.20 -18.12
CA ALA A 191 0.62 0.89 -18.86
C ALA A 191 0.62 0.51 -20.36
N ALA A 192 0.34 -0.73 -20.68
CA ALA A 192 0.27 -1.22 -22.07
C ALA A 192 -0.91 -0.64 -22.90
N ARG A 193 -1.87 0.01 -22.24
CA ARG A 193 -3.01 0.67 -22.91
C ARG A 193 -2.77 2.14 -23.26
N LEU A 194 -1.65 2.70 -22.82
CA LEU A 194 -1.29 4.07 -23.13
C LEU A 194 -0.71 4.17 -24.54
N ASP A 195 -1.06 5.23 -25.28
CA ASP A 195 -0.52 5.48 -26.63
C ASP A 195 0.99 5.73 -26.59
N ASP A 196 1.45 6.52 -25.60
CA ASP A 196 2.88 6.73 -25.33
C ASP A 196 3.35 5.80 -24.22
N PRO A 197 4.48 5.07 -24.39
CA PRO A 197 5.03 4.22 -23.34
C PRO A 197 5.39 5.01 -22.08
N VAL A 198 5.24 4.36 -20.91
CA VAL A 198 5.73 4.92 -19.66
C VAL A 198 7.24 5.15 -19.76
N ARG A 199 7.70 6.34 -19.43
CA ARG A 199 9.13 6.68 -19.39
C ARG A 199 9.69 6.27 -18.03
N THR A 200 10.32 5.10 -17.98
CA THR A 200 11.04 4.60 -16.81
C THR A 200 12.41 5.25 -16.67
N GLY A 201 13.03 5.16 -15.49
CA GLY A 201 14.30 5.86 -15.19
C GLY A 201 14.19 7.40 -15.22
N ALA A 202 12.97 7.93 -15.35
CA ALA A 202 12.68 9.35 -15.53
C ALA A 202 12.36 10.03 -14.20
N THR A 203 13.38 10.38 -13.43
CA THR A 203 13.20 11.01 -12.12
C THR A 203 12.87 12.50 -12.26
N VAL A 204 11.66 12.91 -11.90
CA VAL A 204 11.27 14.32 -11.76
C VAL A 204 11.82 14.85 -10.43
N ARG A 205 12.47 16.03 -10.48
CA ARG A 205 13.06 16.72 -9.33
C ARG A 205 12.44 18.07 -9.05
N GLU A 206 11.86 18.68 -10.07
CA GLU A 206 11.24 20.01 -9.97
C GLU A 206 10.00 20.08 -10.85
N ILE A 207 8.95 20.69 -10.33
CA ILE A 207 7.74 21.03 -11.05
C ILE A 207 7.57 22.56 -11.00
N ARG A 208 7.64 23.19 -12.16
CA ARG A 208 7.32 24.60 -12.31
C ARG A 208 5.89 24.76 -12.81
N HIS A 209 5.06 25.42 -12.03
CA HIS A 209 3.62 25.57 -12.30
C HIS A 209 3.22 27.05 -12.31
N ARG A 210 3.82 27.81 -13.23
CA ARG A 210 3.55 29.24 -13.40
C ARG A 210 2.60 29.47 -14.58
N GLY A 211 1.54 30.25 -14.34
CA GLY A 211 0.57 30.57 -15.38
C GLY A 211 -0.31 29.37 -15.78
N ARG A 212 -0.43 29.10 -17.08
CA ARG A 212 -1.30 28.06 -17.62
C ARG A 212 -0.56 26.75 -17.90
N GLY A 213 0.76 26.73 -17.86
CA GLY A 213 1.58 25.57 -18.19
C GLY A 213 2.31 25.00 -16.99
N ILE A 214 2.73 23.76 -17.13
CA ILE A 214 3.55 23.03 -16.18
C ILE A 214 4.81 22.55 -16.88
N ARG A 215 5.96 22.68 -16.21
CA ARG A 215 7.25 22.15 -16.70
C ARG A 215 7.85 21.24 -15.65
N LEU A 216 8.14 20.01 -16.04
CA LEU A 216 8.74 18.98 -15.19
C LEU A 216 10.22 18.81 -15.54
N LEU A 217 11.07 18.92 -14.53
CA LEU A 217 12.51 18.93 -14.72
C LEU A 217 13.19 17.81 -13.90
N GLY A 218 14.23 17.22 -14.46
CA GLY A 218 15.08 16.22 -13.84
C GLY A 218 16.40 16.08 -14.57
N ALA A 219 17.25 15.14 -14.17
CA ALA A 219 18.49 14.87 -14.88
C ALA A 219 18.18 14.32 -16.29
N GLY A 220 18.47 15.11 -17.33
CA GLY A 220 18.12 14.74 -18.71
C GLY A 220 16.62 14.72 -19.01
N LEU A 221 15.80 15.31 -18.13
CA LEU A 221 14.36 15.38 -18.26
C LEU A 221 13.89 16.83 -18.32
N ASP A 222 13.14 17.16 -19.35
CA ASP A 222 12.49 18.45 -19.53
C ASP A 222 11.17 18.20 -20.31
N VAL A 223 10.02 18.29 -19.62
CA VAL A 223 8.72 18.00 -20.18
C VAL A 223 7.78 19.16 -19.90
N GLU A 224 7.14 19.68 -20.94
CA GLU A 224 6.09 20.68 -20.85
C GLU A 224 4.72 20.01 -20.99
N ALA A 225 3.76 20.46 -20.17
CA ALA A 225 2.39 19.97 -20.16
C ALA A 225 1.43 21.09 -19.74
N ASP A 226 0.14 20.92 -20.00
CA ASP A 226 -0.91 21.85 -19.58
C ASP A 226 -1.31 21.60 -18.12
N ALA A 227 -1.26 20.34 -17.69
CA ALA A 227 -1.60 19.94 -16.34
C ALA A 227 -0.66 18.80 -15.84
N CYS A 228 -0.62 18.59 -14.52
CA CYS A 228 0.15 17.54 -13.91
C CYS A 228 -0.62 16.86 -12.77
N ILE A 229 -0.52 15.52 -12.72
CA ILE A 229 -0.91 14.72 -11.55
C ILE A 229 0.35 14.15 -10.91
N VAL A 230 0.58 14.48 -9.64
CA VAL A 230 1.68 13.94 -8.84
C VAL A 230 1.19 12.74 -8.06
N ALA A 231 1.62 11.54 -8.45
CA ALA A 231 1.17 10.25 -7.94
C ALA A 231 2.31 9.44 -7.29
N ILE A 232 3.19 10.12 -6.56
CA ILE A 232 4.31 9.51 -5.83
C ILE A 232 3.98 9.31 -4.34
N PRO A 233 4.70 8.43 -3.63
CA PRO A 233 4.48 8.22 -2.19
C PRO A 233 4.69 9.50 -1.38
N VAL A 234 3.85 9.72 -0.36
CA VAL A 234 3.92 10.92 0.50
C VAL A 234 5.31 11.14 1.12
N ALA A 235 6.01 10.07 1.50
CA ALA A 235 7.34 10.15 2.10
C ALA A 235 8.45 10.66 1.15
N VAL A 236 8.21 10.68 -0.16
CA VAL A 236 9.14 11.21 -1.16
C VAL A 236 8.70 12.56 -1.74
N LEU A 237 7.48 13.02 -1.46
CA LEU A 237 7.02 14.35 -1.89
C LEU A 237 7.95 15.49 -1.44
N PRO A 238 8.53 15.50 -0.24
CA PRO A 238 9.46 16.55 0.18
C PRO A 238 10.74 16.68 -0.65
N ASP A 239 11.11 15.67 -1.45
CA ASP A 239 12.26 15.74 -2.36
C ASP A 239 11.91 16.41 -3.70
N LEU A 240 10.64 16.60 -3.98
CA LEU A 240 10.17 17.23 -5.19
C LEU A 240 10.02 18.73 -4.98
N ARG A 241 10.80 19.50 -5.68
CA ARG A 241 10.71 20.96 -5.62
C ARG A 241 9.53 21.49 -6.43
N PHE A 242 8.75 22.36 -5.84
CA PHE A 242 7.69 23.10 -6.51
C PHE A 242 8.06 24.57 -6.69
N ASP A 243 7.80 25.14 -7.86
CA ASP A 243 8.01 26.56 -8.17
C ASP A 243 6.75 27.14 -8.88
N PRO A 244 5.99 28.01 -8.21
CA PRO A 244 6.12 28.46 -6.83
C PRO A 244 5.97 27.33 -5.79
N PRO A 245 6.41 27.54 -4.53
CA PRO A 245 6.20 26.59 -3.43
C PRO A 245 4.73 26.22 -3.28
N LEU A 246 4.46 25.03 -2.75
CA LEU A 246 3.09 24.65 -2.40
C LEU A 246 2.51 25.58 -1.32
N PRO A 247 1.18 25.72 -1.24
CA PRO A 247 0.55 26.40 -0.12
C PRO A 247 1.05 25.81 1.23
N ALA A 248 1.36 26.67 2.20
CA ALA A 248 1.92 26.24 3.48
C ALA A 248 1.03 25.20 4.21
N ALA A 249 -0.30 25.31 4.05
CA ALA A 249 -1.24 24.33 4.60
C ALA A 249 -1.07 22.94 3.96
N THR A 250 -0.84 22.87 2.64
CA THR A 250 -0.59 21.63 1.92
C THR A 250 0.74 21.01 2.31
N GLU A 251 1.81 21.80 2.41
CA GLU A 251 3.12 21.32 2.88
C GLU A 251 3.04 20.77 4.31
N ALA A 252 2.37 21.48 5.21
CA ALA A 252 2.18 21.05 6.59
C ALA A 252 1.36 19.74 6.67
N ALA A 253 0.31 19.62 5.86
CA ALA A 253 -0.51 18.42 5.79
C ALA A 253 0.29 17.21 5.27
N ILE A 254 1.04 17.37 4.19
CA ILE A 254 1.92 16.32 3.64
C ILE A 254 2.94 15.87 4.70
N ALA A 255 3.58 16.82 5.39
CA ALA A 255 4.57 16.53 6.43
C ALA A 255 3.97 15.84 7.67
N ALA A 256 2.69 16.05 7.93
CA ALA A 256 1.98 15.46 9.07
C ALA A 256 1.48 14.02 8.81
N ILE A 257 1.49 13.53 7.56
CA ILE A 257 1.07 12.15 7.27
C ILE A 257 2.16 11.15 7.67
N PRO A 258 1.92 10.31 8.71
CA PRO A 258 2.88 9.29 9.07
C PRO A 258 2.97 8.21 7.98
N THR A 259 4.18 7.76 7.69
CA THR A 259 4.43 6.64 6.80
C THR A 259 4.79 5.40 7.61
N SER A 260 4.09 4.31 7.38
CA SER A 260 4.33 3.04 8.06
C SER A 260 5.66 2.42 7.62
N ARG A 261 6.20 1.54 8.47
CA ARG A 261 7.44 0.84 8.21
C ARG A 261 7.19 -0.65 8.17
N ALA A 262 7.51 -1.28 7.05
CA ALA A 262 7.27 -2.69 6.87
C ALA A 262 8.34 -3.38 6.03
N ALA A 263 8.50 -4.66 6.29
CA ALA A 263 9.32 -5.55 5.48
C ALA A 263 8.55 -6.85 5.18
N LYS A 264 8.94 -7.48 4.08
CA LYS A 264 8.49 -8.83 3.69
C LYS A 264 9.70 -9.73 3.52
N LEU A 265 9.54 -10.97 3.96
CA LEU A 265 10.50 -12.04 3.75
C LEU A 265 9.81 -13.16 3.00
N ALA A 266 10.35 -13.55 1.85
CA ALA A 266 9.93 -14.73 1.11
C ALA A 266 11.04 -15.77 1.14
N VAL A 267 10.70 -17.01 1.47
CA VAL A 267 11.69 -18.10 1.58
C VAL A 267 11.20 -19.28 0.76
N PRO A 268 11.96 -19.75 -0.22
CA PRO A 268 11.62 -20.96 -0.98
C PRO A 268 11.48 -22.17 -0.04
N LEU A 269 10.59 -23.08 -0.40
CA LEU A 269 10.40 -24.37 0.24
C LEU A 269 10.97 -25.47 -0.65
N ARG A 270 11.63 -26.46 -0.05
CA ARG A 270 12.11 -27.66 -0.78
C ARG A 270 10.97 -28.61 -1.17
N ALA A 271 9.86 -28.55 -0.45
CA ALA A 271 8.64 -29.27 -0.78
C ALA A 271 7.43 -28.32 -0.67
N PRO A 272 6.42 -28.46 -1.56
CA PRO A 272 5.20 -27.69 -1.47
C PRO A 272 4.50 -27.86 -0.13
N ALA A 273 3.90 -26.78 0.39
CA ALA A 273 3.09 -26.81 1.61
C ALA A 273 1.65 -26.38 1.32
N ASP A 274 0.71 -26.90 2.10
CA ASP A 274 -0.69 -26.49 2.02
C ASP A 274 -0.86 -25.02 2.43
N PRO A 275 -1.90 -24.32 1.91
CA PRO A 275 -2.22 -22.97 2.32
C PRO A 275 -2.50 -22.89 3.82
N ARG A 276 -1.73 -22.09 4.51
CA ARG A 276 -1.83 -21.92 5.97
C ARG A 276 -1.22 -20.58 6.37
N ALA A 277 -1.67 -20.00 7.48
CA ALA A 277 -1.07 -18.82 8.06
C ALA A 277 -0.82 -19.00 9.55
N VAL A 278 0.33 -18.52 10.02
CA VAL A 278 0.74 -18.54 11.44
C VAL A 278 1.14 -17.14 11.88
N MET A 279 0.97 -16.82 13.15
CA MET A 279 1.33 -15.54 13.73
C MET A 279 2.07 -15.71 15.05
N SER A 280 3.15 -14.98 15.22
CA SER A 280 3.84 -14.79 16.49
C SER A 280 3.35 -13.51 17.16
N ALA A 281 2.62 -13.60 18.28
CA ALA A 281 2.29 -12.44 19.07
C ALA A 281 3.54 -11.86 19.77
N ALA A 282 4.43 -12.74 20.27
CA ALA A 282 5.66 -12.34 20.96
C ALA A 282 6.62 -11.49 20.09
N HIS A 283 6.73 -11.83 18.80
CA HIS A 283 7.59 -11.11 17.85
C HIS A 283 6.80 -10.29 16.82
N ARG A 284 5.48 -10.23 16.96
CA ARG A 284 4.56 -9.39 16.19
C ARG A 284 4.74 -9.46 14.67
N PHE A 285 5.03 -10.66 14.14
CA PHE A 285 5.04 -10.95 12.70
C PHE A 285 4.16 -12.16 12.39
N TRP A 286 3.79 -12.31 11.14
CA TRP A 286 3.06 -13.47 10.67
C TRP A 286 3.64 -13.99 9.37
N ALA A 287 3.39 -15.27 9.08
CA ALA A 287 3.86 -15.94 7.89
C ALA A 287 2.75 -16.82 7.30
N TRP A 288 2.81 -17.04 5.98
CA TRP A 288 1.82 -17.83 5.28
C TRP A 288 2.42 -18.54 4.07
N THR A 289 1.80 -19.67 3.73
CA THR A 289 1.98 -20.39 2.48
C THR A 289 0.72 -20.26 1.64
N THR A 290 0.85 -20.12 0.34
CA THR A 290 -0.27 -20.02 -0.58
C THR A 290 0.06 -20.78 -1.85
N PRO A 291 -0.94 -21.27 -2.62
CA PRO A 291 -0.69 -21.77 -3.95
C PRO A 291 -0.07 -20.66 -4.81
N CYS A 292 0.97 -20.98 -5.55
CA CYS A 292 1.55 -20.11 -6.56
C CYS A 292 1.17 -20.65 -7.94
N ASP A 293 0.28 -19.96 -8.64
CA ASP A 293 -0.05 -20.14 -10.07
C ASP A 293 0.13 -21.57 -10.65
N GLY A 294 -0.48 -22.57 -10.01
CA GLY A 294 -0.42 -23.97 -10.41
C GLY A 294 0.75 -24.79 -9.88
N VAL A 295 1.69 -24.18 -9.15
CA VAL A 295 2.73 -24.88 -8.38
C VAL A 295 2.39 -24.67 -6.91
N GLY A 296 1.88 -25.70 -6.25
CA GLY A 296 1.47 -25.63 -4.83
C GLY A 296 2.56 -25.01 -3.98
N GLY A 297 2.16 -24.21 -3.00
CA GLY A 297 2.90 -23.43 -2.00
C GLY A 297 4.40 -23.67 -1.89
N SER A 298 5.16 -23.26 -2.90
CA SER A 298 6.63 -23.43 -2.94
C SER A 298 7.39 -22.35 -2.20
N VAL A 299 6.68 -21.42 -1.57
CA VAL A 299 7.25 -20.28 -0.84
C VAL A 299 6.49 -20.06 0.46
N VAL A 300 7.22 -19.87 1.56
CA VAL A 300 6.65 -19.23 2.74
C VAL A 300 6.95 -17.74 2.68
N ASN A 301 5.89 -16.94 2.82
CA ASN A 301 5.97 -15.50 2.92
C ASN A 301 5.83 -15.09 4.39
N ALA A 302 6.52 -14.01 4.79
CA ALA A 302 6.35 -13.43 6.10
C ALA A 302 6.25 -11.90 5.99
N TRP A 303 5.48 -11.31 6.90
CA TRP A 303 5.24 -9.88 7.01
C TRP A 303 5.51 -9.40 8.43
N ALA A 304 6.24 -8.32 8.53
CA ALA A 304 6.43 -7.58 9.76
C ALA A 304 6.23 -6.08 9.52
N GLY A 305 5.57 -5.43 10.47
CA GLY A 305 5.34 -3.99 10.46
C GLY A 305 5.70 -3.35 11.79
N ALA A 306 5.97 -2.04 11.75
CA ALA A 306 6.46 -1.19 12.83
C ALA A 306 7.98 -1.27 13.09
N ALA A 307 8.59 -0.09 13.26
CA ALA A 307 10.04 0.03 13.39
C ALA A 307 10.66 -0.81 14.53
N PRO A 308 10.06 -0.90 15.73
CA PRO A 308 10.61 -1.74 16.80
C PRO A 308 10.71 -3.21 16.39
N VAL A 309 9.66 -3.74 15.76
CA VAL A 309 9.61 -5.14 15.31
C VAL A 309 10.66 -5.41 14.24
N LEU A 310 10.83 -4.51 13.28
CA LEU A 310 11.86 -4.66 12.24
C LEU A 310 13.27 -4.64 12.84
N GLY A 311 13.48 -3.85 13.89
CA GLY A 311 14.72 -3.84 14.66
C GLY A 311 14.98 -5.17 15.38
N GLU A 312 13.98 -5.71 16.08
CA GLU A 312 14.05 -7.00 16.77
C GLU A 312 14.30 -8.19 15.81
N LEU A 313 13.78 -8.11 14.58
CA LEU A 313 13.99 -9.10 13.54
C LEU A 313 15.33 -8.95 12.81
N GLY A 314 16.10 -7.88 13.10
CA GLY A 314 17.38 -7.61 12.47
C GLY A 314 17.29 -7.29 10.98
N VAL A 315 16.16 -6.73 10.52
CA VAL A 315 15.90 -6.48 9.07
C VAL A 315 16.98 -5.62 8.43
N ILE A 316 17.57 -4.68 9.16
CA ILE A 316 18.63 -3.82 8.66
C ILE A 316 19.91 -4.57 8.30
N ASP A 317 20.19 -5.66 9.00
CA ASP A 317 21.39 -6.49 8.83
C ASP A 317 21.16 -7.60 7.78
N GLY A 318 19.93 -7.76 7.31
CA GLY A 318 19.55 -8.78 6.33
C GLY A 318 18.51 -9.78 6.86
N PRO A 319 18.29 -10.90 6.16
CA PRO A 319 17.22 -11.83 6.50
C PRO A 319 17.54 -12.76 7.69
N GLY A 320 18.78 -12.86 8.16
CA GLY A 320 19.25 -13.89 9.08
C GLY A 320 18.46 -13.99 10.38
N GLY A 321 18.29 -12.87 11.09
CA GLY A 321 17.56 -12.84 12.36
C GLY A 321 16.07 -13.18 12.18
N TRP A 322 15.46 -12.78 11.08
CA TRP A 322 14.07 -13.13 10.79
C TRP A 322 13.90 -14.58 10.38
N LEU A 323 14.85 -15.13 9.60
CA LEU A 323 14.88 -16.56 9.24
C LEU A 323 14.95 -17.48 10.47
N GLU A 324 15.78 -17.14 11.45
CA GLU A 324 15.86 -17.86 12.71
C GLU A 324 14.51 -17.88 13.45
N ARG A 325 13.86 -16.73 13.57
CA ARG A 325 12.55 -16.62 14.23
C ARG A 325 11.42 -17.27 13.43
N LEU A 326 11.48 -17.25 12.11
CA LEU A 326 10.54 -17.96 11.24
C LEU A 326 10.68 -19.48 11.41
N GLY A 327 11.92 -20.01 11.43
CA GLY A 327 12.19 -21.42 11.68
C GLY A 327 11.72 -21.87 13.07
N ALA A 328 11.87 -21.03 14.10
CA ALA A 328 11.35 -21.30 15.44
C ALA A 328 9.81 -21.25 15.49
N LEU A 329 9.19 -20.33 14.73
CA LEU A 329 7.73 -20.18 14.66
C LEU A 329 7.07 -21.34 13.91
N TRP A 330 7.71 -21.82 12.83
CA TRP A 330 7.15 -22.83 11.93
C TRP A 330 8.17 -23.91 11.58
N PRO A 331 8.59 -24.71 12.57
CA PRO A 331 9.67 -25.71 12.41
C PRO A 331 9.32 -26.86 11.45
N GLU A 332 8.04 -27.04 11.11
CA GLU A 332 7.58 -28.10 10.20
C GLU A 332 7.85 -27.78 8.72
N LEU A 333 8.19 -26.52 8.37
CA LEU A 333 8.49 -26.15 7.00
C LEU A 333 9.95 -26.49 6.64
N ASP A 334 10.12 -27.21 5.55
CA ASP A 334 11.44 -27.45 4.95
C ASP A 334 11.84 -26.29 4.03
N THR A 335 12.44 -25.28 4.63
CA THR A 335 12.81 -24.04 3.96
C THR A 335 14.19 -24.13 3.28
N GLU A 336 14.40 -23.30 2.25
CA GLU A 336 15.70 -23.06 1.62
C GLU A 336 16.20 -21.63 1.91
N PRO A 337 16.85 -21.40 3.05
CA PRO A 337 17.20 -20.04 3.51
C PRO A 337 18.12 -19.26 2.56
N ASN A 338 18.96 -19.95 1.78
CA ASN A 338 19.87 -19.30 0.83
C ASN A 338 19.15 -18.63 -0.34
N GLY A 339 17.90 -19.03 -0.60
CA GLY A 339 17.03 -18.41 -1.59
C GLY A 339 16.13 -17.30 -1.04
N ALA A 340 16.30 -16.92 0.23
CA ALA A 340 15.44 -15.94 0.88
C ALA A 340 15.53 -14.56 0.24
N LEU A 341 14.39 -13.94 0.01
CA LEU A 341 14.25 -12.60 -0.53
C LEU A 341 13.66 -11.67 0.54
N LEU A 342 14.49 -10.76 1.04
CA LEU A 342 14.05 -9.71 1.95
C LEU A 342 13.70 -8.43 1.16
N THR A 343 12.55 -7.85 1.46
CA THR A 343 12.14 -6.54 0.94
C THR A 343 11.92 -5.59 2.12
N ASP A 344 12.77 -4.58 2.22
CA ASP A 344 12.66 -3.49 3.20
C ASP A 344 12.23 -2.21 2.50
N TRP A 345 10.96 -1.84 2.64
CA TRP A 345 10.39 -0.67 1.98
C TRP A 345 10.91 0.66 2.50
N GLN A 346 11.49 0.71 3.69
CA GLN A 346 12.10 1.94 4.23
C GLN A 346 13.38 2.31 3.49
N ARG A 347 14.12 1.29 3.00
CA ARG A 347 15.37 1.47 2.28
C ARG A 347 15.18 1.71 0.78
N ASP A 348 13.96 1.53 0.29
CA ASP A 348 13.62 1.86 -1.09
C ASP A 348 13.62 3.39 -1.27
N PRO A 349 14.48 3.95 -2.13
CA PRO A 349 14.64 5.41 -2.25
C PRO A 349 13.39 6.11 -2.80
N TRP A 350 12.51 5.38 -3.48
CA TRP A 350 11.30 5.89 -4.11
C TRP A 350 10.01 5.57 -3.33
N ALA A 351 10.12 4.95 -2.17
CA ALA A 351 8.99 4.69 -1.28
C ALA A 351 9.22 5.21 0.13
N ARG A 352 10.38 4.93 0.74
CA ARG A 352 10.81 5.32 2.10
C ARG A 352 9.84 4.90 3.19
N GLY A 353 9.09 3.86 2.94
CA GLY A 353 8.07 3.29 3.81
C GLY A 353 7.06 2.47 3.05
N ALA A 354 6.11 1.87 3.74
CA ALA A 354 5.12 1.00 3.13
C ALA A 354 3.90 1.78 2.63
N TYR A 355 3.14 2.40 3.53
CA TYR A 355 1.93 3.17 3.21
C TYR A 355 1.66 4.22 4.28
N SER A 356 0.74 5.14 3.99
CA SER A 356 0.33 6.18 4.93
C SER A 356 -0.57 5.62 6.05
N VAL A 357 -0.48 6.24 7.23
CA VAL A 357 -1.26 5.86 8.41
C VAL A 357 -2.12 7.05 8.82
N LEU A 358 -3.37 7.05 8.37
CA LEU A 358 -4.34 8.10 8.69
C LEU A 358 -5.54 7.49 9.40
N PRO A 359 -5.97 8.06 10.53
CA PRO A 359 -6.92 7.39 11.42
C PRO A 359 -8.37 7.41 10.93
N ASP A 360 -8.83 8.42 10.17
CA ASP A 360 -10.28 8.52 9.93
C ASP A 360 -10.70 9.41 8.76
N VAL A 361 -11.99 9.23 8.37
CA VAL A 361 -12.73 10.06 7.43
C VAL A 361 -12.85 11.49 8.00
N GLY A 362 -12.44 12.46 7.19
CA GLY A 362 -12.56 13.86 7.57
C GLY A 362 -11.39 14.38 8.39
N ASP A 363 -10.31 13.59 8.55
CA ASP A 363 -9.08 14.13 9.09
C ASP A 363 -8.63 15.33 8.23
N PRO A 364 -8.51 16.53 8.81
CA PRO A 364 -8.15 17.73 8.07
C PRO A 364 -6.80 17.63 7.36
N THR A 365 -5.91 16.77 7.87
CA THR A 365 -4.61 16.48 7.25
C THR A 365 -4.79 15.76 5.92
N ALA A 366 -5.65 14.73 5.87
CA ALA A 366 -5.95 13.99 4.65
C ALA A 366 -6.60 14.90 3.59
N VAL A 367 -7.57 15.72 4.01
CA VAL A 367 -8.27 16.67 3.14
C VAL A 367 -7.30 17.70 2.57
N ALA A 368 -6.44 18.28 3.41
CA ALA A 368 -5.46 19.28 2.97
C ALA A 368 -4.35 18.69 2.08
N ALA A 369 -3.94 17.44 2.33
CA ALA A 369 -2.97 16.74 1.50
C ALA A 369 -3.54 16.34 0.12
N ALA A 370 -4.84 16.10 0.04
CA ALA A 370 -5.53 15.81 -1.22
C ALA A 370 -5.88 17.06 -2.03
N ALA A 371 -5.87 18.24 -1.40
CA ALA A 371 -6.25 19.49 -2.04
C ALA A 371 -5.31 19.83 -3.20
N ALA A 372 -5.89 20.21 -4.34
CA ALA A 372 -5.13 20.67 -5.50
C ALA A 372 -4.39 21.99 -5.17
N PRO A 373 -3.05 22.04 -5.29
CA PRO A 373 -2.30 23.28 -5.03
C PRO A 373 -2.52 24.35 -6.11
N ALA A 374 -2.92 23.93 -7.29
CA ALA A 374 -3.33 24.81 -8.40
C ALA A 374 -4.36 24.07 -9.27
N PRO A 375 -5.18 24.77 -10.06
CA PRO A 375 -6.23 24.14 -10.89
C PRO A 375 -5.72 23.07 -11.86
N ASN A 376 -4.45 23.17 -12.28
CA ASN A 376 -3.81 22.24 -13.20
C ASN A 376 -2.70 21.39 -12.56
N LEU A 377 -2.59 21.39 -11.22
CA LEU A 377 -1.65 20.56 -10.46
C LEU A 377 -2.41 19.82 -9.37
N LEU A 378 -2.48 18.51 -9.46
CA LEU A 378 -3.25 17.66 -8.55
C LEU A 378 -2.37 16.58 -7.93
N PHE A 379 -2.81 16.07 -6.77
CA PHE A 379 -2.22 14.91 -6.11
C PHE A 379 -3.10 13.67 -6.25
N ALA A 380 -2.44 12.53 -6.46
CA ALA A 380 -3.03 11.20 -6.37
C ALA A 380 -2.12 10.26 -5.57
N GLY A 381 -2.63 9.13 -5.14
CA GLY A 381 -1.93 8.15 -4.32
C GLY A 381 -2.82 7.66 -3.18
N GLU A 382 -2.46 6.55 -2.58
CA GLU A 382 -3.25 5.95 -1.49
C GLU A 382 -3.44 6.90 -0.28
N HIS A 383 -2.50 7.84 -0.08
CA HIS A 383 -2.54 8.86 0.96
C HIS A 383 -3.55 9.99 0.69
N THR A 384 -4.08 10.08 -0.53
CA THR A 384 -5.12 11.03 -0.93
C THR A 384 -6.46 10.33 -1.18
N ALA A 385 -6.56 9.05 -0.88
CA ALA A 385 -7.80 8.29 -0.96
C ALA A 385 -8.74 8.66 0.19
N VAL A 386 -10.03 8.33 0.04
CA VAL A 386 -10.95 8.35 1.17
C VAL A 386 -10.45 7.38 2.25
N PRO A 387 -10.65 7.69 3.52
CA PRO A 387 -9.97 7.00 4.62
C PRO A 387 -10.14 5.49 4.67
N GLU A 388 -11.31 4.97 4.28
CA GLU A 388 -11.54 3.52 4.22
C GLU A 388 -10.56 2.80 3.31
N TRP A 389 -9.98 3.51 2.35
CA TRP A 389 -9.08 2.98 1.33
C TRP A 389 -7.64 3.50 1.43
N THR A 390 -7.35 4.34 2.43
CA THR A 390 -5.98 4.81 2.68
C THR A 390 -5.04 3.62 2.89
N GLY A 391 -3.85 3.68 2.33
CA GLY A 391 -2.85 2.61 2.45
C GLY A 391 -3.10 1.39 1.56
N THR A 392 -4.12 1.40 0.69
CA THR A 392 -4.52 0.24 -0.11
C THR A 392 -4.31 0.41 -1.61
N MET A 393 -4.27 -0.73 -2.33
CA MET A 393 -4.27 -0.75 -3.80
C MET A 393 -5.54 -0.14 -4.37
N GLU A 394 -6.69 -0.44 -3.76
CA GLU A 394 -7.99 0.11 -4.12
C GLU A 394 -8.01 1.63 -3.99
N GLY A 395 -7.51 2.17 -2.88
CA GLY A 395 -7.42 3.60 -2.66
C GLY A 395 -6.50 4.30 -3.66
N ALA A 396 -5.41 3.65 -4.04
CA ALA A 396 -4.53 4.17 -5.07
C ALA A 396 -5.27 4.33 -6.41
N LEU A 397 -5.98 3.29 -6.88
CA LEU A 397 -6.78 3.35 -8.12
C LEU A 397 -7.85 4.44 -8.05
N ARG A 398 -8.64 4.48 -6.97
CA ARG A 398 -9.71 5.47 -6.75
C ARG A 398 -9.18 6.89 -6.75
N SER A 399 -8.07 7.14 -6.08
CA SER A 399 -7.46 8.48 -6.04
C SER A 399 -6.96 8.95 -7.41
N GLY A 400 -6.43 8.03 -8.22
CA GLY A 400 -5.99 8.31 -9.58
C GLY A 400 -7.16 8.72 -10.47
N ILE A 401 -8.26 7.96 -10.44
CA ILE A 401 -9.48 8.28 -11.20
C ILE A 401 -10.06 9.61 -10.74
N ARG A 402 -10.16 9.87 -9.42
CA ARG A 402 -10.62 11.14 -8.87
C ARG A 402 -9.81 12.32 -9.43
N ALA A 403 -8.48 12.24 -9.37
CA ALA A 403 -7.63 13.32 -9.88
C ALA A 403 -7.78 13.54 -11.38
N ALA A 404 -7.97 12.47 -12.16
CA ALA A 404 -8.25 12.58 -13.59
C ALA A 404 -9.61 13.23 -13.86
N ASP A 405 -10.67 12.83 -13.16
CA ASP A 405 -12.01 13.37 -13.32
C ASP A 405 -12.08 14.85 -12.91
N GLU A 406 -11.34 15.27 -11.88
CA GLU A 406 -11.19 16.69 -11.51
C GLU A 406 -10.59 17.52 -12.66
N LEU A 407 -9.55 17.02 -13.36
CA LEU A 407 -8.99 17.70 -14.53
C LEU A 407 -9.93 17.68 -15.73
N LEU A 408 -10.76 16.66 -15.90
CA LEU A 408 -11.71 16.60 -17.01
C LEU A 408 -12.92 17.52 -16.81
N ALA A 409 -13.18 17.93 -15.57
CA ALA A 409 -14.27 18.85 -15.24
C ALA A 409 -13.90 20.33 -15.40
N THR A 410 -12.61 20.65 -15.59
CA THR A 410 -12.09 22.03 -15.83
C THR A 410 -11.92 22.33 -17.31
#